data_dbfec97a2415e4c68bff0635c913b8a6
#
_entry.id   dbfec97a2415e4c68bff0635c913b8a6
#
_cell.length_a   1.000
_cell.length_b   1.000
_cell.length_c   1.000
_cell.angle_alpha   90.00
_cell.angle_beta   90.00
_cell.angle_gamma   90.00
#
_symmetry.space_group_name_H-M   'P 1'
#
loop_
_entity.id
_entity.type
_entity.pdbx_description
1 polymer ?
#
loop_
_entity_poly.entity_id
_entity_poly.type
_entity_poly.pdbx_seq_one_letter_code
_entity_poly.pdbx_strand_id
1 'polypeptide(L)'
;MSEHSFTTETDEKYIKRQAYKALAVTFAVLSLIACLGLLVAWQTFVYLEAMMVICCAFTMILKSRSKHHFILEFEGAILYITNCATNDTYRVYDVPASDFLITQSGKERKTDYCSLLIKNTVFTFGGVKNCQALKDYIAQNFK
;
A
#
# COMPACT_ATOMS: atom_id res chain seq x y z
N MET A 1 -27.89 4.08 -4.11
CA MET A 1 -26.89 4.22 -3.04
C MET A 1 -26.40 2.82 -2.72
N SER A 2 -25.15 2.53 -3.01
CA SER A 2 -24.57 1.22 -2.75
C SER A 2 -24.52 0.97 -1.24
N GLU A 3 -25.16 -0.10 -0.78
CA GLU A 3 -25.29 -0.42 0.65
C GLU A 3 -23.95 -0.81 1.31
N HIS A 4 -22.92 -1.12 0.53
CA HIS A 4 -21.63 -1.54 1.05
C HIS A 4 -20.47 -0.94 0.25
N SER A 5 -19.89 0.14 0.76
CA SER A 5 -18.66 0.72 0.23
C SER A 5 -17.50 0.47 1.19
N PHE A 6 -16.42 -0.09 0.67
CA PHE A 6 -15.17 -0.27 1.40
C PHE A 6 -14.13 0.69 0.83
N THR A 7 -13.55 1.53 1.66
CA THR A 7 -12.50 2.44 1.23
C THR A 7 -11.14 1.85 1.56
N THR A 8 -10.24 1.89 0.60
CA THR A 8 -8.82 1.70 0.87
C THR A 8 -8.29 3.03 1.41
N GLU A 9 -8.76 3.46 2.57
CA GLU A 9 -8.10 4.51 3.30
C GLU A 9 -6.83 3.90 3.89
N THR A 10 -5.77 3.97 3.14
CA THR A 10 -4.46 3.90 3.74
C THR A 10 -4.36 5.07 4.69
N ASP A 11 -4.37 4.78 5.99
CA ASP A 11 -4.16 5.78 7.01
C ASP A 11 -2.88 6.54 6.63
N GLU A 12 -3.04 7.79 6.23
CA GLU A 12 -1.93 8.62 5.73
C GLU A 12 -0.81 8.68 6.78
N LYS A 13 -1.17 8.61 8.07
CA LYS A 13 -0.24 8.48 9.18
C LYS A 13 0.49 7.12 9.18
N TYR A 14 -0.19 6.04 8.85
CA TYR A 14 0.41 4.71 8.83
C TYR A 14 1.41 4.58 7.67
N ILE A 15 1.05 5.03 6.46
CA ILE A 15 1.98 5.04 5.32
C ILE A 15 3.16 5.95 5.58
N LYS A 16 2.94 7.18 6.07
CA LYS A 16 4.02 8.08 6.43
C LYS A 16 4.95 7.43 7.44
N ARG A 17 4.41 6.82 8.49
CA ARG A 17 5.22 6.16 9.53
C ARG A 17 6.00 4.96 9.02
N GLN A 18 5.43 4.14 8.12
CA GLN A 18 6.12 3.03 7.46
C GLN A 18 7.21 3.54 6.52
N ALA A 19 6.91 4.59 5.74
CA ALA A 19 7.87 5.21 4.84
C ALA A 19 9.05 5.82 5.62
N TYR A 20 8.79 6.53 6.73
CA TYR A 20 9.85 7.07 7.59
C TYR A 20 10.71 5.98 8.23
N LYS A 21 10.11 4.88 8.69
CA LYS A 21 10.87 3.74 9.24
C LYS A 21 11.76 3.08 8.19
N ALA A 22 11.21 2.80 7.01
CA ALA A 22 11.98 2.23 5.91
C ALA A 22 13.13 3.15 5.51
N LEU A 23 12.88 4.45 5.43
CA LEU A 23 13.88 5.46 5.11
C LEU A 23 14.97 5.54 6.17
N ALA A 24 14.61 5.55 7.46
CA ALA A 24 15.56 5.59 8.56
C ALA A 24 16.46 4.35 8.58
N VAL A 25 15.91 3.16 8.33
CA VAL A 25 16.70 1.92 8.23
C VAL A 25 17.63 1.96 7.03
N THR A 26 17.14 2.39 5.86
CA THR A 26 17.97 2.49 4.65
C THR A 26 19.09 3.50 4.86
N PHE A 27 18.80 4.66 5.45
CA PHE A 27 19.79 5.68 5.77
C PHE A 27 20.84 5.16 6.74
N ALA A 28 20.44 4.47 7.81
CA ALA A 28 21.37 3.90 8.80
C ALA A 28 22.30 2.85 8.16
N VAL A 29 21.78 1.96 7.31
CA VAL A 29 22.60 0.95 6.61
C VAL A 29 23.59 1.61 5.65
N LEU A 30 23.15 2.60 4.87
CA LEU A 30 24.00 3.28 3.91
C LEU A 30 25.04 4.15 4.60
N SER A 31 24.71 4.82 5.72
CA SER A 31 25.68 5.57 6.52
C SER A 31 26.75 4.65 7.12
N LEU A 32 26.37 3.44 7.50
CA LEU A 32 27.31 2.45 8.02
C LEU A 32 28.29 1.98 6.93
N ILE A 33 27.80 1.77 5.70
CA ILE A 33 28.63 1.45 4.53
C ILE A 33 29.55 2.62 4.17
N ALA A 34 29.04 3.86 4.22
CA ALA A 34 29.81 5.06 3.95
C ALA A 34 30.90 5.29 5.00
N CYS A 35 30.64 4.99 6.29
CA CYS A 35 31.66 5.03 7.35
C CYS A 35 32.82 4.05 7.09
N LEU A 36 32.55 2.88 6.51
CA LEU A 36 33.60 1.96 6.06
C LEU A 36 34.44 2.56 4.92
N GLY A 37 33.81 3.36 4.06
CA GLY A 37 34.47 4.10 2.97
C GLY A 37 35.36 5.29 3.44
N LEU A 38 35.12 5.78 4.66
CA LEU A 38 35.97 6.85 5.28
C LEU A 38 37.41 6.44 5.45
N LEU A 39 37.69 5.15 5.50
CA LEU A 39 39.06 4.62 5.54
C LEU A 39 39.83 4.83 4.24
N VAL A 40 39.15 5.24 3.16
CA VAL A 40 39.76 5.37 1.83
C VAL A 40 39.94 6.82 1.41
N ALA A 41 38.94 7.72 1.52
CA ALA A 41 39.09 9.14 1.24
C ALA A 41 37.88 9.97 1.73
N TRP A 42 38.12 11.05 2.47
CA TRP A 42 37.09 11.97 2.98
C TRP A 42 36.19 12.58 1.89
N GLN A 43 36.77 12.94 0.76
CA GLN A 43 36.04 13.56 -0.34
C GLN A 43 34.96 12.60 -0.92
N THR A 44 35.29 11.32 -1.09
CA THR A 44 34.36 10.29 -1.58
C THR A 44 33.17 10.09 -0.62
N PHE A 45 33.44 10.21 0.68
CA PHE A 45 32.40 10.11 1.70
C PHE A 45 31.37 11.24 1.58
N VAL A 46 31.81 12.49 1.44
CA VAL A 46 30.91 13.65 1.31
C VAL A 46 30.01 13.53 0.06
N TYR A 47 30.57 13.09 -1.08
CA TYR A 47 29.79 12.87 -2.29
C TYR A 47 28.76 11.75 -2.16
N LEU A 48 29.13 10.65 -1.50
CA LEU A 48 28.23 9.52 -1.24
C LEU A 48 27.06 9.92 -0.32
N GLU A 49 27.33 10.65 0.74
CA GLU A 49 26.30 11.17 1.67
C GLU A 49 25.34 12.13 0.95
N ALA A 50 25.86 13.06 0.16
CA ALA A 50 25.03 13.99 -0.62
C ALA A 50 24.13 13.25 -1.61
N MET A 51 24.66 12.28 -2.35
CA MET A 51 23.87 11.44 -3.28
C MET A 51 22.79 10.65 -2.54
N MET A 52 23.08 10.11 -1.35
CA MET A 52 22.10 9.40 -0.54
C MET A 52 20.94 10.29 -0.12
N VAL A 53 21.23 11.51 0.35
CA VAL A 53 20.18 12.47 0.75
C VAL A 53 19.28 12.81 -0.43
N ILE A 54 19.85 13.03 -1.62
CA ILE A 54 19.08 13.30 -2.86
C ILE A 54 18.20 12.11 -3.24
N CYS A 55 18.73 10.88 -3.24
CA CYS A 55 17.96 9.67 -3.55
C CYS A 55 16.83 9.43 -2.54
N CYS A 56 17.08 9.66 -1.26
CA CYS A 56 16.07 9.54 -0.21
C CYS A 56 14.97 10.59 -0.38
N ALA A 57 15.30 11.84 -0.68
CA ALA A 57 14.32 12.90 -0.95
C ALA A 57 13.47 12.57 -2.19
N PHE A 58 14.10 12.07 -3.26
CA PHE A 58 13.40 11.71 -4.48
C PHE A 58 12.43 10.53 -4.28
N THR A 59 12.86 9.49 -3.56
CA THR A 59 11.98 8.35 -3.22
C THR A 59 10.82 8.76 -2.33
N MET A 60 11.01 9.71 -1.41
CA MET A 60 9.93 10.29 -0.61
C MET A 60 8.91 11.03 -1.46
N ILE A 61 9.38 11.87 -2.40
CA ILE A 61 8.51 12.63 -3.30
C ILE A 61 7.69 11.68 -4.18
N LEU A 62 8.32 10.66 -4.75
CA LEU A 62 7.63 9.66 -5.58
C LEU A 62 6.57 8.91 -4.77
N LYS A 63 6.90 8.46 -3.57
CA LYS A 63 5.99 7.73 -2.69
C LYS A 63 4.86 8.59 -2.15
N SER A 64 5.10 9.90 -1.94
CA SER A 64 4.07 10.86 -1.55
C SER A 64 3.07 11.15 -2.69
N ARG A 65 3.51 11.05 -3.95
CA ARG A 65 2.64 11.24 -5.12
C ARG A 65 1.81 10.02 -5.48
N SER A 66 2.22 8.82 -5.08
CA SER A 66 1.47 7.58 -5.33
C SER A 66 0.34 7.38 -4.32
N LYS A 67 -0.54 8.35 -4.17
CA LYS A 67 -1.77 8.20 -3.39
C LYS A 67 -2.78 7.43 -4.21
N HIS A 68 -2.68 6.12 -4.22
CA HIS A 68 -3.69 5.26 -4.79
C HIS A 68 -4.79 5.04 -3.73
N HIS A 69 -5.75 5.94 -3.68
CA HIS A 69 -6.98 5.72 -2.95
C HIS A 69 -7.98 5.05 -3.90
N PHE A 70 -8.41 3.87 -3.55
CA PHE A 70 -9.47 3.16 -4.25
C PHE A 70 -10.71 3.08 -3.37
N ILE A 71 -11.87 3.25 -3.97
CA ILE A 71 -13.15 2.94 -3.36
C ILE A 71 -13.64 1.65 -3.99
N LEU A 72 -13.93 0.66 -3.15
CA LEU A 72 -14.48 -0.62 -3.54
C LEU A 72 -15.97 -0.61 -3.20
N GLU A 73 -16.81 -0.56 -4.19
CA GLU A 73 -18.26 -0.60 -4.03
C GLU A 73 -18.78 -1.94 -4.55
N PHE A 74 -19.52 -2.62 -3.71
CA PHE A 74 -20.14 -3.89 -4.06
C PHE A 74 -21.64 -3.69 -4.29
N GLU A 75 -22.11 -4.15 -5.42
CA GLU A 75 -23.54 -4.19 -5.77
C GLU A 75 -23.90 -5.62 -6.16
N GLY A 76 -24.37 -6.41 -5.20
CA GLY A 76 -24.58 -7.85 -5.37
C GLY A 76 -23.27 -8.57 -5.69
N ALA A 77 -23.18 -9.23 -6.84
CA ALA A 77 -21.99 -9.92 -7.31
C ALA A 77 -21.07 -9.06 -8.22
N ILE A 78 -21.33 -7.75 -8.30
CA ILE A 78 -20.53 -6.83 -9.12
C ILE A 78 -19.65 -6.00 -8.21
N LEU A 79 -18.36 -5.93 -8.53
CA LEU A 79 -17.40 -5.07 -7.85
C LEU A 79 -17.05 -3.88 -8.73
N TYR A 80 -17.30 -2.68 -8.22
CA TYR A 80 -16.85 -1.42 -8.81
C TYR A 80 -15.60 -0.96 -8.08
N ILE A 81 -14.56 -0.67 -8.83
CA ILE A 81 -13.28 -0.18 -8.32
C ILE A 81 -13.07 1.22 -8.85
N THR A 82 -13.21 2.21 -8.00
CA THR A 82 -13.01 3.62 -8.38
C THR A 82 -11.65 4.09 -7.89
N ASN A 83 -10.80 4.53 -8.81
CA ASN A 83 -9.54 5.18 -8.50
C ASN A 83 -9.80 6.67 -8.20
N CYS A 84 -9.66 7.09 -6.94
CA CYS A 84 -9.91 8.48 -6.54
C CYS A 84 -8.91 9.48 -7.13
N ALA A 85 -7.76 9.03 -7.62
CA ALA A 85 -6.76 9.93 -8.20
C ALA A 85 -7.08 10.30 -9.65
N THR A 86 -7.63 9.35 -10.44
CA THR A 86 -7.97 9.54 -11.86
C THR A 86 -9.47 9.65 -12.10
N ASN A 87 -10.26 9.32 -11.10
CA ASN A 87 -11.73 9.22 -11.15
C ASN A 87 -12.23 8.14 -12.14
N ASP A 88 -11.35 7.18 -12.49
CA ASP A 88 -11.71 6.06 -13.33
C ASP A 88 -12.40 4.98 -12.51
N THR A 89 -13.50 4.44 -13.03
CA THR A 89 -14.23 3.34 -12.42
C THR A 89 -14.14 2.09 -13.29
N TYR A 90 -13.60 1.03 -12.70
CA TYR A 90 -13.52 -0.29 -13.31
C TYR A 90 -14.63 -1.17 -12.75
N ARG A 91 -15.28 -1.94 -13.62
CA ARG A 91 -16.28 -2.93 -13.23
C ARG A 91 -15.69 -4.33 -13.37
N VAL A 92 -15.79 -5.12 -12.33
CA VAL A 92 -15.35 -6.51 -12.32
C VAL A 92 -16.57 -7.39 -12.10
N TYR A 93 -16.85 -8.26 -13.07
CA TYR A 93 -18.00 -9.15 -13.10
C TYR A 93 -17.57 -10.59 -12.82
N ASP A 94 -18.51 -11.40 -12.32
CA ASP A 94 -18.41 -12.86 -12.24
C ASP A 94 -17.13 -13.37 -11.55
N VAL A 95 -16.71 -12.71 -10.49
CA VAL A 95 -15.58 -13.15 -9.67
C VAL A 95 -16.09 -14.17 -8.65
N PRO A 96 -15.65 -15.44 -8.71
CA PRO A 96 -16.02 -16.41 -7.69
C PRO A 96 -15.39 -16.05 -6.33
N ALA A 97 -16.05 -16.40 -5.23
CA ALA A 97 -15.55 -16.11 -3.88
C ALA A 97 -14.11 -16.63 -3.64
N SER A 98 -13.75 -17.75 -4.28
CA SER A 98 -12.43 -18.37 -4.21
C SER A 98 -11.29 -17.53 -4.79
N ASP A 99 -11.61 -16.54 -5.61
CA ASP A 99 -10.63 -15.67 -6.25
C ASP A 99 -10.31 -14.43 -5.43
N PHE A 100 -11.09 -14.16 -4.38
CA PHE A 100 -10.80 -13.12 -3.41
C PHE A 100 -9.84 -13.65 -2.35
N LEU A 101 -8.58 -13.25 -2.40
CA LEU A 101 -7.59 -13.54 -1.38
C LEU A 101 -7.46 -12.37 -0.41
N ILE A 102 -7.97 -12.56 0.80
CA ILE A 102 -7.86 -11.57 1.88
C ILE A 102 -6.77 -12.02 2.84
N THR A 103 -5.71 -11.23 2.92
CA THR A 103 -4.58 -11.48 3.82
C THR A 103 -4.48 -10.40 4.88
N GLN A 104 -4.11 -10.80 6.09
CA GLN A 104 -3.87 -9.89 7.20
C GLN A 104 -2.51 -10.21 7.84
N SER A 105 -1.64 -9.22 7.90
CA SER A 105 -0.43 -9.30 8.73
C SER A 105 -0.79 -9.19 10.22
N GLY A 106 0.11 -9.60 11.11
CA GLY A 106 -0.12 -9.53 12.56
C GLY A 106 -0.37 -8.11 13.09
N LYS A 107 0.07 -7.07 12.37
CA LYS A 107 -0.20 -5.66 12.69
C LYS A 107 -1.57 -5.21 12.17
N GLU A 108 -1.96 -5.67 11.01
CA GLU A 108 -3.25 -5.36 10.38
C GLU A 108 -4.41 -5.95 11.17
N ARG A 109 -4.24 -7.14 11.79
CA ARG A 109 -5.25 -7.74 12.68
C ARG A 109 -5.65 -6.84 13.85
N LYS A 110 -4.69 -6.05 14.38
CA LYS A 110 -4.96 -5.14 15.49
C LYS A 110 -5.70 -3.87 15.11
N THR A 111 -5.71 -3.55 13.82
CA THR A 111 -6.25 -2.28 13.28
C THR A 111 -7.41 -2.49 12.34
N ASP A 112 -7.90 -3.73 12.19
CA ASP A 112 -8.98 -4.13 11.27
C ASP A 112 -8.73 -3.75 9.80
N TYR A 113 -7.45 -3.77 9.40
CA TYR A 113 -7.05 -3.61 8.00
C TYR A 113 -6.72 -4.95 7.38
N CYS A 114 -6.83 -5.03 6.06
CA CYS A 114 -6.37 -6.19 5.29
C CYS A 114 -5.87 -5.79 3.91
N SER A 115 -5.21 -6.73 3.26
CA SER A 115 -4.87 -6.65 1.86
C SER A 115 -5.79 -7.58 1.07
N LEU A 116 -6.39 -7.05 0.02
CA LEU A 116 -7.27 -7.76 -0.89
C LEU A 116 -6.55 -7.96 -2.23
N LEU A 117 -6.46 -9.21 -2.66
CA LEU A 117 -5.99 -9.59 -3.99
C LEU A 117 -7.13 -10.30 -4.72
N ILE A 118 -7.40 -9.92 -5.95
CA ILE A 118 -8.34 -10.60 -6.82
C ILE A 118 -7.54 -11.41 -7.83
N LYS A 119 -7.62 -12.76 -7.72
CA LYS A 119 -6.93 -13.66 -8.66
C LYS A 119 -7.37 -13.38 -10.09
N ASN A 120 -6.50 -13.70 -11.04
CA ASN A 120 -6.74 -13.51 -12.47
C ASN A 120 -6.94 -12.04 -12.89
N THR A 121 -6.68 -11.09 -11.97
CA THR A 121 -6.68 -9.67 -12.27
C THR A 121 -5.37 -9.04 -11.82
N VAL A 122 -5.10 -7.84 -12.29
CA VAL A 122 -3.94 -7.03 -11.85
C VAL A 122 -4.24 -6.23 -10.57
N PHE A 123 -5.45 -6.39 -10.01
CA PHE A 123 -5.88 -5.58 -8.88
C PHE A 123 -5.42 -6.17 -7.55
N THR A 124 -4.60 -5.40 -6.85
CA THR A 124 -4.15 -5.68 -5.47
C THR A 124 -4.35 -4.43 -4.63
N PHE A 125 -5.10 -4.56 -3.57
CA PHE A 125 -5.42 -3.45 -2.67
C PHE A 125 -4.82 -3.71 -1.29
N GLY A 126 -3.99 -2.80 -0.82
CA GLY A 126 -3.47 -2.83 0.55
C GLY A 126 -4.22 -1.84 1.45
N GLY A 127 -4.35 -2.17 2.73
CA GLY A 127 -4.93 -1.26 3.72
C GLY A 127 -6.44 -1.05 3.57
N VAL A 128 -7.19 -2.08 3.18
CA VAL A 128 -8.65 -2.04 3.16
C VAL A 128 -9.16 -2.05 4.59
N LYS A 129 -10.01 -1.09 4.96
CA LYS A 129 -10.64 -1.01 6.28
C LYS A 129 -11.82 -1.96 6.42
N ASN A 130 -12.18 -2.28 7.66
CA ASN A 130 -13.31 -3.14 8.01
C ASN A 130 -13.17 -4.55 7.38
N CYS A 131 -12.02 -5.17 7.61
CA CYS A 131 -11.66 -6.45 7.03
C CYS A 131 -12.67 -7.56 7.34
N GLN A 132 -13.21 -7.60 8.55
CA GLN A 132 -14.18 -8.62 8.93
C GLN A 132 -15.49 -8.44 8.14
N ALA A 133 -15.99 -7.21 8.06
CA ALA A 133 -17.20 -6.91 7.27
C ALA A 133 -17.02 -7.25 5.77
N LEU A 134 -15.83 -7.01 5.22
CA LEU A 134 -15.50 -7.36 3.85
C LEU A 134 -15.52 -8.89 3.63
N LYS A 135 -14.94 -9.66 4.56
CA LYS A 135 -14.97 -11.13 4.50
C LYS A 135 -16.38 -11.70 4.56
N ASP A 136 -17.16 -11.18 5.50
CA ASP A 136 -18.54 -11.62 5.70
C ASP A 136 -19.39 -11.29 4.46
N TYR A 137 -19.20 -10.11 3.88
CA TYR A 137 -19.90 -9.72 2.65
C TYR A 137 -19.54 -10.63 1.46
N ILE A 138 -18.25 -10.91 1.24
CA ILE A 138 -17.81 -11.79 0.15
C ILE A 138 -18.36 -13.20 0.34
N ALA A 139 -18.33 -13.72 1.57
CA ALA A 139 -18.85 -15.06 1.86
C ALA A 139 -20.37 -15.18 1.64
N GLN A 140 -21.12 -14.09 1.82
CA GLN A 140 -22.58 -14.09 1.65
C GLN A 140 -23.03 -13.89 0.21
N ASN A 141 -22.33 -13.05 -0.56
CA ASN A 141 -22.82 -12.58 -1.87
C ASN A 141 -22.09 -13.21 -3.06
N PHE A 142 -20.89 -13.76 -2.83
CA PHE A 142 -20.11 -14.43 -3.86
C PHE A 142 -20.06 -15.94 -3.58
N LYS A 143 -20.47 -16.73 -4.56
CA LYS A 143 -20.51 -18.20 -4.46
C LYS A 143 -19.42 -18.84 -5.32
#